data_8992059041ee2c4d1c9bd25c1164d03e
#
_entry.id   8992059041ee2c4d1c9bd25c1164d03e
#
_cell.length_a   1.000
_cell.length_b   1.000
_cell.length_c   1.000
_cell.angle_alpha   90.00
_cell.angle_beta   90.00
_cell.angle_gamma   90.00
#
_symmetry.space_group_name_H-M   'P 1'
#
loop_
_entity.id
_entity.type
_entity.pdbx_description
1 polymer ?
#
loop_
_entity_poly.entity_id
_entity_poly.type
_entity_poly.pdbx_seq_one_letter_code
_entity_poly.pdbx_strand_id
1 'polypeptide(L)'
;ATQDCSFQHSPISSDFAVKIRELSDYLLQDYPVTVASNLQDEELCGGLWRLVLAQRWMERLKTVAGSKMQGLLERVNTEIHFVTKCAFQPPPSCLRFVQTNISRLLQETSEQLVALKPWITRQNFSRCLELQSQPDSSTLYVEGGGGSPGGGSGGGSNMATPLGPASSLPQSFLLKSLEQVRKIQGDGAALQEKLCATYKLCHPEELVLLGHSLGIPWAPLSSCPSQALQLAGCLSQLHSGLFLYQGLLQALEGISPELGPTLDTLQLDVADFATTIWQQMEELGMAPALQPTQGAMPAFASAFQRRAGGVLVASHLQSFLEVSYRVLRHLAQP
;
A
#
# COMPACT_ATOMS: atom_id res chain seq x y z
N ALA A 1 14.29 -27.32 -30.91
CA ALA A 1 14.22 -25.89 -31.31
C ALA A 1 14.52 -25.05 -30.08
N THR A 2 15.68 -24.40 -30.04
CA THR A 2 16.03 -23.44 -29.01
C THR A 2 15.08 -22.27 -29.14
N GLN A 3 14.27 -22.06 -28.14
CA GLN A 3 13.29 -20.97 -28.10
C GLN A 3 14.07 -19.67 -27.94
N ASP A 4 13.99 -18.81 -28.96
CA ASP A 4 14.71 -17.53 -28.97
C ASP A 4 13.97 -16.51 -28.09
N CYS A 5 14.69 -15.83 -27.21
CA CYS A 5 14.20 -14.76 -26.35
C CYS A 5 15.07 -13.52 -26.55
N SER A 6 14.88 -12.86 -27.69
CA SER A 6 15.61 -11.63 -28.05
C SER A 6 14.65 -10.55 -28.54
N PHE A 7 15.06 -9.29 -28.44
CA PHE A 7 14.24 -8.14 -28.81
C PHE A 7 15.01 -7.29 -29.82
N GLN A 8 14.47 -7.17 -31.05
CA GLN A 8 15.06 -6.35 -32.11
C GLN A 8 14.95 -4.85 -31.82
N HIS A 9 13.84 -4.46 -31.16
CA HIS A 9 13.57 -3.07 -30.75
C HIS A 9 13.31 -3.06 -29.26
N SER A 10 13.67 -1.96 -28.59
CA SER A 10 13.42 -1.83 -27.16
C SER A 10 11.91 -1.84 -26.88
N PRO A 11 11.40 -2.82 -26.13
CA PRO A 11 10.01 -2.85 -25.71
C PRO A 11 9.74 -1.94 -24.51
N ILE A 12 10.79 -1.36 -23.93
CA ILE A 12 10.71 -0.48 -22.77
C ILE A 12 10.48 0.94 -23.27
N SER A 13 9.31 1.51 -22.98
CA SER A 13 8.96 2.88 -23.36
C SER A 13 9.77 3.93 -22.58
N SER A 14 9.75 5.17 -23.03
CA SER A 14 10.41 6.26 -22.32
C SER A 14 9.58 6.79 -21.13
N ASP A 15 8.29 6.48 -21.08
CA ASP A 15 7.32 7.00 -20.10
C ASP A 15 6.87 5.97 -19.04
N PHE A 16 7.53 4.80 -18.99
CA PHE A 16 7.18 3.76 -18.02
C PHE A 16 7.20 4.25 -16.56
N ALA A 17 8.14 5.14 -16.24
CA ALA A 17 8.27 5.68 -14.88
C ALA A 17 7.06 6.51 -14.48
N VAL A 18 6.43 7.21 -15.40
CA VAL A 18 5.20 7.99 -15.16
C VAL A 18 4.04 7.06 -14.83
N LYS A 19 3.87 5.99 -15.59
CA LYS A 19 2.80 4.99 -15.38
C LYS A 19 2.94 4.26 -14.05
N ILE A 20 4.17 3.89 -13.69
CA ILE A 20 4.47 3.27 -12.38
C ILE A 20 4.17 4.26 -11.24
N ARG A 21 4.51 5.53 -11.41
CA ARG A 21 4.22 6.56 -10.40
C ARG A 21 2.72 6.78 -10.23
N GLU A 22 1.96 6.86 -11.31
CA GLU A 22 0.51 7.00 -11.26
C GLU A 22 -0.15 5.85 -10.50
N LEU A 23 0.30 4.62 -10.75
CA LEU A 23 -0.16 3.45 -10.02
C LEU A 23 0.28 3.49 -8.56
N SER A 24 1.53 3.87 -8.27
CA SER A 24 2.07 4.00 -6.92
C SER A 24 1.32 5.04 -6.09
N ASP A 25 0.96 6.17 -6.71
CA ASP A 25 0.19 7.24 -6.05
C ASP A 25 -1.27 6.83 -5.78
N TYR A 26 -1.83 5.97 -6.62
CA TYR A 26 -3.18 5.45 -6.45
C TYR A 26 -3.24 4.24 -5.52
N LEU A 27 -2.28 3.33 -5.65
CA LEU A 27 -2.15 2.18 -4.77
C LEU A 27 -1.63 2.63 -3.42
N LEU A 28 -2.30 2.15 -2.41
CA LEU A 28 -1.86 2.29 -1.04
C LEU A 28 -0.48 1.64 -0.90
N GLN A 29 0.48 2.43 -0.45
CA GLN A 29 1.89 2.03 -0.37
C GLN A 29 2.13 0.73 0.42
N ASP A 30 1.18 0.36 1.26
CA ASP A 30 1.22 -0.79 2.15
C ASP A 30 0.49 -2.03 1.63
N TYR A 31 -0.07 -2.00 0.41
CA TYR A 31 -0.76 -3.17 -0.15
C TYR A 31 0.19 -4.38 -0.15
N PRO A 32 -0.20 -5.52 0.48
CA PRO A 32 0.70 -6.66 0.62
C PRO A 32 0.88 -7.38 -0.72
N VAL A 33 2.13 -7.60 -1.08
CA VAL A 33 2.55 -8.36 -2.26
C VAL A 33 3.61 -9.38 -1.86
N THR A 34 3.81 -10.40 -2.68
CA THR A 34 4.88 -11.37 -2.50
C THR A 34 5.97 -11.19 -3.55
N VAL A 35 7.21 -11.15 -3.10
CA VAL A 35 8.39 -11.09 -3.96
C VAL A 35 9.32 -12.27 -3.66
N ALA A 36 10.09 -12.68 -4.65
CA ALA A 36 11.10 -13.72 -4.46
C ALA A 36 12.28 -13.18 -3.65
N SER A 37 12.66 -13.88 -2.58
CA SER A 37 13.74 -13.46 -1.68
C SER A 37 15.10 -14.06 -2.03
N ASN A 38 15.13 -15.19 -2.73
CA ASN A 38 16.33 -15.96 -3.05
C ASN A 38 16.59 -16.06 -4.55
N LEU A 39 16.20 -15.06 -5.34
CA LEU A 39 16.65 -14.93 -6.72
C LEU A 39 18.17 -14.73 -6.72
N GLN A 40 18.86 -15.48 -7.58
CA GLN A 40 20.28 -15.24 -7.82
C GLN A 40 20.47 -13.85 -8.41
N ASP A 41 21.45 -13.12 -7.86
CA ASP A 41 21.86 -11.79 -8.34
C ASP A 41 22.72 -11.90 -9.60
N GLU A 42 22.29 -12.70 -10.57
CA GLU A 42 22.82 -12.58 -11.92
C GLU A 42 22.22 -11.33 -12.56
N GLU A 43 23.09 -10.40 -12.92
CA GLU A 43 22.69 -9.08 -13.44
C GLU A 43 21.70 -9.15 -14.60
N LEU A 44 21.79 -10.19 -15.43
CA LEU A 44 20.93 -10.35 -16.59
C LEU A 44 19.64 -11.13 -16.28
N CYS A 45 19.76 -12.36 -15.81
CA CYS A 45 18.62 -13.26 -15.62
C CYS A 45 17.81 -12.93 -14.37
N GLY A 46 18.46 -12.54 -13.28
CA GLY A 46 17.78 -12.16 -12.05
C GLY A 46 16.87 -10.95 -12.24
N GLY A 47 17.36 -9.93 -12.94
CA GLY A 47 16.55 -8.74 -13.27
C GLY A 47 15.36 -9.04 -14.15
N LEU A 48 15.54 -9.86 -15.17
CA LEU A 48 14.46 -10.27 -16.07
C LEU A 48 13.40 -11.11 -15.33
N TRP A 49 13.82 -12.02 -14.46
CA TRP A 49 12.91 -12.82 -13.65
C TRP A 49 12.11 -12.00 -12.64
N ARG A 50 12.68 -10.93 -12.09
CA ARG A 50 11.91 -9.99 -11.25
C ARG A 50 10.77 -9.35 -12.04
N LEU A 51 11.01 -8.98 -13.29
CA LEU A 51 9.96 -8.48 -14.18
C LEU A 51 8.91 -9.54 -14.53
N VAL A 52 9.33 -10.78 -14.78
CA VAL A 52 8.41 -11.91 -15.06
C VAL A 52 7.48 -12.15 -13.87
N LEU A 53 8.02 -12.19 -12.66
CA LEU A 53 7.23 -12.40 -11.44
C LEU A 53 6.32 -11.19 -11.16
N ALA A 54 6.80 -9.97 -11.38
CA ALA A 54 5.99 -8.76 -11.26
C ALA A 54 4.83 -8.76 -12.24
N GLN A 55 5.06 -9.15 -13.50
CA GLN A 55 4.02 -9.25 -14.53
C GLN A 55 2.96 -10.29 -14.15
N ARG A 56 3.35 -11.47 -13.70
CA ARG A 56 2.43 -12.51 -13.23
C ARG A 56 1.61 -12.05 -12.02
N TRP A 57 2.22 -11.28 -11.14
CA TRP A 57 1.55 -10.71 -9.99
C TRP A 57 0.53 -9.64 -10.41
N MET A 58 0.88 -8.75 -11.35
CA MET A 58 -0.02 -7.74 -11.91
C MET A 58 -1.24 -8.37 -12.57
N GLU A 59 -1.06 -9.43 -13.35
CA GLU A 59 -2.18 -10.19 -13.97
C GLU A 59 -3.14 -10.73 -12.92
N ARG A 60 -2.64 -11.28 -11.83
CA ARG A 60 -3.48 -11.77 -10.73
C ARG A 60 -4.22 -10.64 -10.02
N LEU A 61 -3.54 -9.54 -9.78
CA LEU A 61 -4.16 -8.39 -9.11
C LEU A 61 -5.26 -7.75 -9.94
N LYS A 62 -5.10 -7.70 -11.27
CA LYS A 62 -6.13 -7.21 -12.18
C LYS A 62 -7.46 -7.95 -12.04
N THR A 63 -7.44 -9.24 -11.75
CA THR A 63 -8.66 -10.05 -11.63
C THR A 63 -9.49 -9.71 -10.40
N VAL A 64 -8.89 -9.12 -9.39
CA VAL A 64 -9.53 -8.80 -8.09
C VAL A 64 -9.66 -7.30 -7.83
N ALA A 65 -9.10 -6.46 -8.70
CA ALA A 65 -9.11 -5.01 -8.56
C ALA A 65 -10.43 -4.39 -9.06
N GLY A 66 -10.84 -3.29 -8.45
CA GLY A 66 -11.93 -2.45 -8.97
C GLY A 66 -11.55 -1.79 -10.31
N SER A 67 -12.54 -1.35 -11.08
CA SER A 67 -12.38 -0.90 -12.46
C SER A 67 -11.31 0.18 -12.67
N LYS A 68 -11.22 1.15 -11.78
CA LYS A 68 -10.23 2.24 -11.88
C LYS A 68 -8.80 1.73 -11.62
N MET A 69 -8.62 0.95 -10.56
CA MET A 69 -7.35 0.31 -10.25
C MET A 69 -6.92 -0.65 -11.34
N GLN A 70 -7.88 -1.38 -11.93
CA GLN A 70 -7.64 -2.28 -13.06
C GLN A 70 -7.05 -1.55 -14.26
N GLY A 71 -7.55 -0.35 -14.58
CA GLY A 71 -7.01 0.48 -15.67
C GLY A 71 -5.57 0.91 -15.43
N LEU A 72 -5.22 1.32 -14.21
CA LEU A 72 -3.85 1.70 -13.83
C LEU A 72 -2.90 0.50 -13.83
N LEU A 73 -3.36 -0.65 -13.32
CA LEU A 73 -2.61 -1.91 -13.36
C LEU A 73 -2.35 -2.35 -14.80
N GLU A 74 -3.33 -2.21 -15.69
CA GLU A 74 -3.19 -2.52 -17.11
C GLU A 74 -2.13 -1.66 -17.78
N ARG A 75 -2.09 -0.37 -17.47
CA ARG A 75 -1.08 0.55 -18.02
C ARG A 75 0.34 0.16 -17.59
N VAL A 76 0.55 -0.20 -16.33
CA VAL A 76 1.86 -0.69 -15.85
C VAL A 76 2.15 -2.08 -16.41
N ASN A 77 1.17 -2.97 -16.44
CA ASN A 77 1.32 -4.30 -17.01
C ASN A 77 1.75 -4.24 -18.49
N THR A 78 1.23 -3.31 -19.27
CA THR A 78 1.63 -3.10 -20.66
C THR A 78 3.13 -2.82 -20.79
N GLU A 79 3.73 -2.09 -19.85
CA GLU A 79 5.16 -1.77 -19.85
C GLU A 79 6.06 -2.97 -19.61
N ILE A 80 5.60 -3.98 -18.87
CA ILE A 80 6.36 -5.18 -18.54
C ILE A 80 5.85 -6.43 -19.27
N HIS A 81 4.79 -6.32 -20.05
CA HIS A 81 4.17 -7.45 -20.75
C HIS A 81 5.07 -8.09 -21.81
N PHE A 82 6.10 -7.38 -22.28
CA PHE A 82 7.05 -7.90 -23.24
C PHE A 82 7.74 -9.18 -22.78
N VAL A 83 7.86 -9.42 -21.48
CA VAL A 83 8.44 -10.66 -20.93
C VAL A 83 7.64 -11.90 -21.35
N THR A 84 6.35 -11.75 -21.65
CA THR A 84 5.49 -12.87 -22.08
C THR A 84 5.77 -13.36 -23.49
N LYS A 85 6.56 -12.61 -24.28
CA LYS A 85 7.03 -13.08 -25.60
C LYS A 85 8.00 -14.26 -25.51
N CYS A 86 8.61 -14.42 -24.35
CA CYS A 86 9.51 -15.52 -24.05
C CYS A 86 8.77 -16.56 -23.20
N ALA A 87 8.99 -17.85 -23.48
CA ALA A 87 8.32 -18.93 -22.75
C ALA A 87 9.10 -19.29 -21.49
N PHE A 88 8.99 -18.47 -20.47
CA PHE A 88 9.57 -18.74 -19.16
C PHE A 88 8.92 -19.97 -18.52
N GLN A 89 9.75 -20.86 -18.00
CA GLN A 89 9.32 -22.02 -17.24
C GLN A 89 8.63 -21.60 -15.94
N PRO A 90 7.82 -22.47 -15.32
CA PRO A 90 7.32 -22.21 -13.99
C PRO A 90 8.46 -22.01 -13.00
N PRO A 91 8.31 -21.14 -11.97
CA PRO A 91 9.33 -20.97 -10.97
C PRO A 91 9.62 -22.28 -10.24
N PRO A 92 10.91 -22.58 -9.93
CA PRO A 92 11.26 -23.81 -9.25
C PRO A 92 10.74 -23.82 -7.80
N SER A 93 10.54 -25.00 -7.25
CA SER A 93 10.05 -25.20 -5.88
C SER A 93 10.96 -24.65 -4.78
N CYS A 94 12.24 -24.44 -5.09
CA CYS A 94 13.21 -23.83 -4.19
C CYS A 94 13.12 -22.30 -4.11
N LEU A 95 12.30 -21.67 -4.95
CA LEU A 95 12.09 -20.24 -4.89
C LEU A 95 11.23 -19.87 -3.67
N ARG A 96 11.78 -19.04 -2.80
CA ARG A 96 11.10 -18.56 -1.59
C ARG A 96 10.48 -17.21 -1.83
N PHE A 97 9.23 -17.08 -1.45
CA PHE A 97 8.51 -15.82 -1.52
C PHE A 97 8.37 -15.21 -0.12
N VAL A 98 8.69 -13.93 -0.02
CA VAL A 98 8.47 -13.13 1.17
C VAL A 98 7.43 -12.05 0.87
N GLN A 99 6.66 -11.74 1.87
CA GLN A 99 5.68 -10.67 1.76
C GLN A 99 6.37 -9.31 1.94
N THR A 100 5.99 -8.36 1.13
CA THR A 100 6.43 -6.96 1.19
C THR A 100 5.27 -6.05 0.81
N ASN A 101 5.50 -4.75 0.67
CA ASN A 101 4.50 -3.83 0.19
C ASN A 101 4.62 -3.58 -1.31
N ILE A 102 3.52 -3.12 -1.92
CA ILE A 102 3.48 -2.86 -3.36
C ILE A 102 4.41 -1.73 -3.79
N SER A 103 4.63 -0.75 -2.93
CA SER A 103 5.55 0.36 -3.21
C SER A 103 6.95 -0.16 -3.51
N ARG A 104 7.41 -1.12 -2.73
CA ARG A 104 8.70 -1.78 -2.96
C ARG A 104 8.72 -2.57 -4.27
N LEU A 105 7.66 -3.33 -4.56
CA LEU A 105 7.56 -4.07 -5.83
C LEU A 105 7.63 -3.13 -7.03
N LEU A 106 6.90 -2.00 -7.00
CA LEU A 106 6.88 -1.01 -8.08
C LEU A 106 8.23 -0.31 -8.22
N GLN A 107 8.89 0.01 -7.11
CA GLN A 107 10.23 0.58 -7.13
C GLN A 107 11.24 -0.38 -7.74
N GLU A 108 11.27 -1.63 -7.31
CA GLU A 108 12.16 -2.66 -7.87
C GLU A 108 11.89 -2.89 -9.37
N THR A 109 10.61 -2.88 -9.78
CA THR A 109 10.22 -2.99 -11.20
C THR A 109 10.76 -1.82 -12.01
N SER A 110 10.64 -0.59 -11.51
CA SER A 110 11.18 0.61 -12.15
C SER A 110 12.70 0.55 -12.28
N GLU A 111 13.39 0.17 -11.22
CA GLU A 111 14.86 0.03 -11.20
C GLU A 111 15.32 -1.03 -12.21
N GLN A 112 14.62 -2.16 -12.30
CA GLN A 112 14.94 -3.22 -13.27
C GLN A 112 14.72 -2.77 -14.72
N LEU A 113 13.66 -2.02 -15.00
CA LEU A 113 13.41 -1.46 -16.33
C LEU A 113 14.50 -0.47 -16.74
N VAL A 114 14.94 0.39 -15.82
CA VAL A 114 16.08 1.31 -16.06
C VAL A 114 17.36 0.53 -16.35
N ALA A 115 17.65 -0.50 -15.55
CA ALA A 115 18.85 -1.30 -15.69
C ALA A 115 18.89 -2.10 -17.01
N LEU A 116 17.75 -2.67 -17.42
CA LEU A 116 17.64 -3.49 -18.64
C LEU A 116 17.56 -2.68 -19.92
N LYS A 117 17.05 -1.46 -19.91
CA LYS A 117 16.83 -0.65 -21.11
C LYS A 117 18.02 -0.56 -22.04
N PRO A 118 19.28 -0.32 -21.59
CA PRO A 118 20.44 -0.27 -22.47
C PRO A 118 20.83 -1.61 -23.09
N TRP A 119 20.43 -2.73 -22.44
CA TRP A 119 20.89 -4.07 -22.80
C TRP A 119 19.85 -4.91 -23.52
N ILE A 120 18.55 -4.52 -23.45
CA ILE A 120 17.43 -5.34 -23.89
C ILE A 120 17.49 -5.76 -25.36
N THR A 121 18.04 -4.90 -26.22
CA THR A 121 18.20 -5.17 -27.65
C THR A 121 19.52 -5.85 -28.01
N ARG A 122 20.45 -5.92 -27.08
CA ARG A 122 21.82 -6.42 -27.30
C ARG A 122 22.06 -7.83 -26.77
N GLN A 123 21.12 -8.36 -26.01
CA GLN A 123 21.26 -9.63 -25.31
C GLN A 123 20.22 -10.63 -25.80
N ASN A 124 20.62 -11.91 -25.83
CA ASN A 124 19.69 -13.02 -25.99
C ASN A 124 19.42 -13.64 -24.61
N PHE A 125 18.17 -13.59 -24.20
CA PHE A 125 17.73 -14.07 -22.88
C PHE A 125 17.29 -15.55 -22.87
N SER A 126 17.59 -16.30 -23.92
CA SER A 126 17.19 -17.72 -24.03
C SER A 126 17.71 -18.57 -22.87
N ARG A 127 18.86 -18.25 -22.32
CA ARG A 127 19.44 -18.91 -21.14
C ARG A 127 18.70 -18.60 -19.84
N CYS A 128 17.86 -17.56 -19.83
CA CYS A 128 17.11 -17.10 -18.65
C CYS A 128 15.71 -17.76 -18.55
N LEU A 129 15.30 -18.55 -19.54
CA LEU A 129 13.97 -19.14 -19.58
C LEU A 129 13.69 -20.10 -18.42
N GLU A 130 14.74 -20.72 -17.89
CA GLU A 130 14.68 -21.59 -16.72
C GLU A 130 15.46 -20.93 -15.57
N LEU A 131 14.77 -20.72 -14.44
CA LEU A 131 15.37 -20.13 -13.26
C LEU A 131 16.05 -21.19 -12.41
N GLN A 132 17.33 -20.97 -12.10
CA GLN A 132 18.05 -21.75 -11.09
C GLN A 132 17.99 -20.99 -9.76
N SER A 133 17.54 -21.65 -8.69
CA SER A 133 17.54 -21.09 -7.35
C SER A 133 18.79 -21.54 -6.60
N GLN A 134 19.37 -20.65 -5.80
CA GLN A 134 20.45 -21.04 -4.89
C GLN A 134 19.88 -21.85 -3.73
N PRO A 135 20.46 -23.01 -3.40
CA PRO A 135 20.19 -23.66 -2.13
C PRO A 135 20.71 -22.76 -1.01
N ASP A 136 19.89 -22.57 0.02
CA ASP A 136 20.26 -21.76 1.18
C ASP A 136 21.55 -22.30 1.82
N SER A 137 22.52 -21.44 1.97
CA SER A 137 23.74 -21.70 2.73
C SER A 137 23.51 -21.83 4.25
N SER A 138 22.28 -21.76 4.71
CA SER A 138 21.91 -21.80 6.13
C SER A 138 21.69 -23.21 6.72
N THR A 139 21.87 -24.28 5.94
CA THR A 139 21.74 -25.68 6.43
C THR A 139 23.05 -26.40 6.69
N LEU A 140 24.17 -25.71 6.74
CA LEU A 140 25.48 -26.33 6.98
C LEU A 140 26.09 -26.00 8.35
N TYR A 141 25.30 -26.00 9.42
CA TYR A 141 25.87 -26.08 10.78
C TYR A 141 24.92 -26.85 11.72
N VAL A 142 24.82 -28.15 11.54
CA VAL A 142 24.58 -29.09 12.63
C VAL A 142 25.20 -30.44 12.26
N GLU A 143 26.46 -30.59 12.66
CA GLU A 143 26.98 -31.92 13.07
C GLU A 143 28.31 -31.71 13.81
N GLY A 144 28.30 -32.20 15.02
CA GLY A 144 29.59 -32.52 15.67
C GLY A 144 29.70 -32.11 17.12
N GLY A 145 29.43 -33.00 18.04
CA GLY A 145 30.21 -33.06 19.25
C GLY A 145 29.43 -33.03 20.57
N GLY A 146 29.18 -34.23 21.08
CA GLY A 146 28.55 -34.60 22.31
C GLY A 146 29.16 -34.08 23.62
N GLY A 147 28.43 -34.26 24.70
CA GLY A 147 28.88 -34.15 26.07
C GLY A 147 27.82 -33.64 27.04
N SER A 148 27.03 -34.55 27.63
CA SER A 148 26.31 -34.33 28.91
C SER A 148 27.26 -34.62 30.09
N PRO A 149 26.85 -34.45 31.39
CA PRO A 149 25.72 -33.78 31.99
C PRO A 149 26.08 -32.97 33.28
N GLY A 150 25.14 -32.29 33.87
CA GLY A 150 25.32 -31.80 35.23
C GLY A 150 24.34 -30.75 35.72
N GLY A 151 23.47 -31.16 36.59
CA GLY A 151 22.35 -30.60 37.27
C GLY A 151 22.49 -29.23 37.97
N GLY A 152 21.34 -28.65 38.32
CA GLY A 152 21.22 -27.54 39.24
C GLY A 152 19.87 -26.84 39.15
N SER A 153 19.07 -27.09 40.15
CA SER A 153 17.76 -26.50 40.46
C SER A 153 17.73 -24.98 40.59
N GLY A 154 16.59 -24.40 40.31
CA GLY A 154 16.11 -23.28 41.10
C GLY A 154 15.54 -22.09 40.38
N GLY A 155 14.25 -21.87 40.53
CA GLY A 155 13.68 -20.57 40.76
C GLY A 155 12.96 -19.85 39.65
N GLY A 156 11.63 -19.93 39.70
CA GLY A 156 10.74 -18.80 39.50
C GLY A 156 10.83 -17.98 38.22
N SER A 157 10.14 -18.42 37.21
CA SER A 157 9.91 -17.59 36.04
C SER A 157 8.47 -17.15 35.99
N ASN A 158 8.23 -15.89 36.19
CA ASN A 158 7.02 -15.26 35.72
C ASN A 158 7.03 -15.35 34.20
N MET A 159 6.26 -16.28 33.69
CA MET A 159 5.95 -16.41 32.29
C MET A 159 4.98 -15.29 31.87
N ALA A 160 5.50 -14.17 31.40
CA ALA A 160 4.72 -13.27 30.56
C ALA A 160 4.53 -13.99 29.23
N THR A 161 3.36 -14.57 29.04
CA THR A 161 2.88 -15.04 27.74
C THR A 161 2.91 -13.86 26.78
N PRO A 162 3.54 -13.94 25.60
CA PRO A 162 3.33 -12.94 24.58
C PRO A 162 1.90 -13.11 24.08
N LEU A 163 1.02 -12.21 24.50
CA LEU A 163 -0.31 -12.06 23.90
C LEU A 163 -0.12 -11.78 22.41
N GLY A 164 -0.54 -12.72 21.58
CA GLY A 164 -0.58 -12.52 20.14
C GLY A 164 -1.42 -11.29 19.79
N PRO A 165 -1.03 -10.50 18.77
CA PRO A 165 -1.64 -9.19 18.51
C PRO A 165 -3.11 -9.22 18.09
N ALA A 166 -3.70 -10.38 17.82
CA ALA A 166 -5.08 -10.52 17.36
C ALA A 166 -6.14 -10.58 18.47
N SER A 167 -5.74 -10.74 19.75
CA SER A 167 -6.70 -11.01 20.83
C SER A 167 -7.01 -9.82 21.75
N SER A 168 -6.47 -8.62 21.44
CA SER A 168 -6.57 -7.48 22.38
C SER A 168 -7.66 -6.46 22.07
N LEU A 169 -8.27 -6.48 20.87
CA LEU A 169 -9.33 -5.53 20.49
C LEU A 169 -10.72 -6.14 20.65
N PRO A 170 -11.65 -5.42 21.30
CA PRO A 170 -13.05 -5.88 21.40
C PRO A 170 -13.70 -6.01 20.03
N GLN A 171 -14.43 -7.09 19.80
CA GLN A 171 -15.16 -7.30 18.55
C GLN A 171 -16.20 -6.19 18.29
N SER A 172 -16.84 -5.67 19.34
CA SER A 172 -17.77 -4.55 19.25
C SER A 172 -17.12 -3.27 18.70
N PHE A 173 -15.90 -2.98 19.13
CA PHE A 173 -15.11 -1.86 18.59
C PHE A 173 -14.82 -2.05 17.09
N LEU A 174 -14.36 -3.23 16.70
CA LEU A 174 -14.01 -3.54 15.31
C LEU A 174 -15.23 -3.44 14.38
N LEU A 175 -16.38 -3.97 14.77
CA LEU A 175 -17.61 -3.90 14.01
C LEU A 175 -18.14 -2.47 13.88
N LYS A 176 -18.12 -1.71 14.98
CA LYS A 176 -18.49 -0.29 14.97
C LYS A 176 -17.57 0.52 14.07
N SER A 177 -16.27 0.28 14.14
CA SER A 177 -15.27 0.97 13.31
C SER A 177 -15.46 0.67 11.83
N LEU A 178 -15.73 -0.58 11.45
CA LEU A 178 -16.02 -0.97 10.08
C LEU A 178 -17.27 -0.27 9.52
N GLU A 179 -18.32 -0.14 10.34
CA GLU A 179 -19.52 0.58 9.98
C GLU A 179 -19.25 2.08 9.78
N GLN A 180 -18.49 2.70 10.69
CA GLN A 180 -18.09 4.10 10.57
C GLN A 180 -17.25 4.35 9.31
N VAL A 181 -16.29 3.48 9.00
CA VAL A 181 -15.50 3.59 7.76
C VAL A 181 -16.40 3.57 6.53
N ARG A 182 -17.37 2.65 6.45
CA ARG A 182 -18.31 2.57 5.32
C ARG A 182 -19.15 3.82 5.18
N LYS A 183 -19.61 4.38 6.29
CA LYS A 183 -20.38 5.61 6.30
C LYS A 183 -19.57 6.78 5.74
N ILE A 184 -18.33 6.95 6.20
CA ILE A 184 -17.44 8.01 5.72
C ILE A 184 -17.10 7.81 4.24
N GLN A 185 -16.87 6.58 3.79
CA GLN A 185 -16.66 6.26 2.38
C GLN A 185 -17.86 6.69 1.52
N GLY A 186 -19.08 6.42 1.97
CA GLY A 186 -20.30 6.86 1.30
C GLY A 186 -20.45 8.38 1.23
N ASP A 187 -20.18 9.07 2.32
CA ASP A 187 -20.21 10.54 2.38
C ASP A 187 -19.13 11.18 1.52
N GLY A 188 -17.93 10.61 1.52
CA GLY A 188 -16.82 11.06 0.67
C GLY A 188 -17.11 10.87 -0.82
N ALA A 189 -17.72 9.75 -1.19
CA ALA A 189 -18.16 9.49 -2.56
C ALA A 189 -19.25 10.48 -2.99
N ALA A 190 -20.18 10.81 -2.11
CA ALA A 190 -21.23 11.81 -2.37
C ALA A 190 -20.63 13.21 -2.61
N LEU A 191 -19.60 13.59 -1.86
CA LEU A 191 -18.89 14.87 -2.08
C LEU A 191 -18.19 14.87 -3.44
N GLN A 192 -17.49 13.81 -3.80
CA GLN A 192 -16.81 13.68 -5.10
C GLN A 192 -17.82 13.72 -6.25
N GLU A 193 -18.93 13.02 -6.13
CA GLU A 193 -20.00 13.01 -7.15
C GLU A 193 -20.58 14.41 -7.38
N LYS A 194 -20.86 15.16 -6.31
CA LYS A 194 -21.38 16.52 -6.39
C LYS A 194 -20.37 17.48 -7.00
N LEU A 195 -19.09 17.37 -6.65
CA LEU A 195 -18.02 18.16 -7.25
C LEU A 195 -17.86 17.86 -8.73
N CYS A 196 -17.99 16.61 -9.13
CA CYS A 196 -17.96 16.19 -10.53
C CYS A 196 -19.17 16.74 -11.29
N ALA A 197 -20.37 16.53 -10.77
CA ALA A 197 -21.62 16.93 -11.44
C ALA A 197 -21.72 18.46 -11.62
N THR A 198 -21.41 19.22 -10.56
CA THR A 198 -21.59 20.67 -10.52
C THR A 198 -20.44 21.43 -11.17
N TYR A 199 -19.20 21.03 -10.89
CA TYR A 199 -17.99 21.78 -11.28
C TYR A 199 -17.14 21.07 -12.31
N LYS A 200 -17.54 19.90 -12.78
CA LYS A 200 -16.80 19.06 -13.75
C LYS A 200 -15.40 18.65 -13.27
N LEU A 201 -15.20 18.63 -11.96
CA LEU A 201 -13.97 18.17 -11.32
C LEU A 201 -14.10 16.67 -11.00
N CYS A 202 -14.02 15.84 -12.04
CA CYS A 202 -14.30 14.40 -11.97
C CYS A 202 -13.05 13.54 -11.78
N HIS A 203 -11.88 14.08 -12.07
CA HIS A 203 -10.62 13.33 -12.18
C HIS A 203 -9.57 13.86 -11.22
N PRO A 204 -9.43 13.28 -10.00
CA PRO A 204 -8.40 13.70 -9.04
C PRO A 204 -6.99 13.64 -9.61
N GLU A 205 -6.72 12.69 -10.51
CA GLU A 205 -5.44 12.50 -11.17
C GLU A 205 -4.99 13.70 -12.01
N GLU A 206 -5.92 14.47 -12.54
CA GLU A 206 -5.62 15.71 -13.29
C GLU A 206 -5.18 16.86 -12.37
N LEU A 207 -5.47 16.75 -11.07
CA LEU A 207 -5.22 17.78 -10.07
C LEU A 207 -3.97 17.52 -9.22
N VAL A 208 -3.20 16.48 -9.50
CA VAL A 208 -2.04 16.06 -8.68
C VAL A 208 -1.00 17.17 -8.53
N LEU A 209 -0.69 17.88 -9.63
CA LEU A 209 0.28 18.99 -9.60
C LEU A 209 -0.23 20.15 -8.73
N LEU A 210 -1.51 20.43 -8.80
CA LEU A 210 -2.14 21.43 -7.92
C LEU A 210 -2.06 21.00 -6.46
N GLY A 211 -2.29 19.72 -6.17
CA GLY A 211 -2.16 19.16 -4.82
C GLY A 211 -0.77 19.36 -4.24
N HIS A 212 0.27 19.16 -5.03
CA HIS A 212 1.64 19.44 -4.62
C HIS A 212 1.86 20.94 -4.34
N SER A 213 1.36 21.81 -5.18
CA SER A 213 1.50 23.27 -5.00
C SER A 213 0.71 23.79 -3.79
N LEU A 214 -0.42 23.16 -3.46
CA LEU A 214 -1.23 23.49 -2.29
C LEU A 214 -0.67 22.93 -0.98
N GLY A 215 0.29 22.01 -1.06
CA GLY A 215 0.89 21.39 0.11
C GLY A 215 -0.07 20.52 0.93
N ILE A 216 -0.98 19.79 0.26
CA ILE A 216 -1.91 18.89 0.92
C ILE A 216 -1.13 17.69 1.49
N PRO A 217 -1.09 17.48 2.82
CA PRO A 217 -0.32 16.42 3.43
C PRO A 217 -0.99 15.05 3.26
N TRP A 218 -0.18 14.00 3.35
CA TRP A 218 -0.60 12.60 3.38
C TRP A 218 -0.60 12.04 4.79
N ALA A 219 -1.55 11.18 5.09
CA ALA A 219 -1.59 10.45 6.36
C ALA A 219 -0.96 9.06 6.19
N PRO A 220 0.17 8.76 6.86
CA PRO A 220 0.80 7.46 6.75
C PRO A 220 0.05 6.40 7.57
N LEU A 221 0.03 5.16 7.06
CA LEU A 221 -0.45 3.96 7.78
C LEU A 221 0.61 2.85 7.78
N SER A 222 1.87 3.22 7.88
CA SER A 222 3.03 2.30 7.79
C SER A 222 3.13 1.29 8.92
N SER A 223 2.48 1.53 10.06
CA SER A 223 2.43 0.61 11.20
C SER A 223 1.28 -0.38 11.17
N CYS A 224 0.45 -0.33 10.13
CA CYS A 224 -0.77 -1.14 9.98
C CYS A 224 -0.66 -2.38 9.09
N PRO A 225 0.41 -2.65 8.32
CA PRO A 225 0.48 -3.85 7.51
C PRO A 225 0.39 -5.12 8.37
N SER A 226 -0.33 -6.12 7.88
CA SER A 226 -0.66 -7.35 8.62
C SER A 226 0.56 -8.15 9.12
N GLN A 227 1.71 -8.00 8.47
CA GLN A 227 2.94 -8.73 8.84
C GLN A 227 3.82 -8.01 9.87
N ALA A 228 3.71 -6.70 9.91
CA ALA A 228 4.46 -5.86 10.83
C ALA A 228 3.50 -5.06 11.72
N LEU A 229 2.31 -5.60 11.98
CA LEU A 229 1.27 -4.92 12.73
C LEU A 229 1.75 -4.57 14.13
N GLN A 230 1.98 -3.30 14.33
CA GLN A 230 2.19 -2.69 15.64
C GLN A 230 0.87 -2.03 16.05
N LEU A 231 0.07 -2.72 16.85
CA LEU A 231 -1.29 -2.31 17.17
C LEU A 231 -1.36 -0.88 17.70
N ALA A 232 -0.53 -0.52 18.68
CA ALA A 232 -0.47 0.83 19.22
C ALA A 232 -0.08 1.86 18.17
N GLY A 233 0.92 1.56 17.35
CA GLY A 233 1.35 2.43 16.24
C GLY A 233 0.29 2.57 15.17
N CYS A 234 -0.39 1.48 14.82
CA CYS A 234 -1.47 1.50 13.83
C CYS A 234 -2.66 2.34 14.30
N LEU A 235 -3.15 2.13 15.52
CA LEU A 235 -4.25 2.92 16.09
C LEU A 235 -3.86 4.40 16.19
N SER A 236 -2.63 4.70 16.58
CA SER A 236 -2.11 6.07 16.62
C SER A 236 -2.10 6.72 15.25
N GLN A 237 -1.67 6.01 14.21
CA GLN A 237 -1.68 6.50 12.83
C GLN A 237 -3.09 6.66 12.27
N LEU A 238 -4.02 5.75 12.58
CA LEU A 238 -5.43 5.89 12.24
C LEU A 238 -6.02 7.17 12.86
N HIS A 239 -5.80 7.39 14.14
CA HIS A 239 -6.28 8.59 14.84
C HIS A 239 -5.66 9.86 14.26
N SER A 240 -4.34 9.90 14.10
CA SER A 240 -3.63 11.05 13.55
C SER A 240 -4.06 11.37 12.12
N GLY A 241 -4.28 10.35 11.31
CA GLY A 241 -4.77 10.50 9.94
C GLY A 241 -6.19 11.05 9.89
N LEU A 242 -7.10 10.54 10.71
CA LEU A 242 -8.46 11.07 10.81
C LEU A 242 -8.47 12.50 11.32
N PHE A 243 -7.63 12.83 12.27
CA PHE A 243 -7.46 14.18 12.79
C PHE A 243 -6.94 15.14 11.70
N LEU A 244 -5.98 14.69 10.88
CA LEU A 244 -5.50 15.43 9.73
C LEU A 244 -6.62 15.70 8.72
N TYR A 245 -7.39 14.68 8.34
CA TYR A 245 -8.50 14.85 7.39
C TYR A 245 -9.61 15.73 7.94
N GLN A 246 -9.88 15.67 9.24
CA GLN A 246 -10.80 16.58 9.90
C GLN A 246 -10.36 18.03 9.72
N GLY A 247 -9.07 18.33 9.91
CA GLY A 247 -8.50 19.66 9.69
C GLY A 247 -8.54 20.09 8.22
N LEU A 248 -8.24 19.19 7.30
CA LEU A 248 -8.33 19.45 5.85
C LEU A 248 -9.75 19.75 5.40
N LEU A 249 -10.73 18.99 5.89
CA LEU A 249 -12.15 19.23 5.59
C LEU A 249 -12.62 20.55 6.16
N GLN A 250 -12.17 20.92 7.35
CA GLN A 250 -12.45 22.22 7.95
C GLN A 250 -11.86 23.37 7.13
N ALA A 251 -10.65 23.20 6.58
CA ALA A 251 -10.02 24.18 5.71
C ALA A 251 -10.78 24.42 4.38
N LEU A 252 -11.66 23.50 4.00
CA LEU A 252 -12.54 23.62 2.83
C LEU A 252 -13.84 24.38 3.12
N GLU A 253 -14.03 24.88 4.33
CA GLU A 253 -15.21 25.66 4.69
C GLU A 253 -15.44 26.81 3.70
N GLY A 254 -16.68 27.00 3.30
CA GLY A 254 -17.04 27.98 2.28
C GLY A 254 -16.81 27.49 0.83
N ILE A 255 -16.65 26.21 0.61
CA ILE A 255 -16.46 25.59 -0.72
C ILE A 255 -17.59 25.96 -1.71
N SER A 256 -18.82 25.82 -1.30
CA SER A 256 -20.04 26.37 -1.92
C SER A 256 -21.23 26.10 -1.01
N PRO A 257 -22.32 26.87 -1.15
CA PRO A 257 -23.55 26.65 -0.36
C PRO A 257 -24.17 25.27 -0.59
N GLU A 258 -24.12 24.74 -1.80
CA GLU A 258 -24.72 23.44 -2.15
C GLU A 258 -23.93 22.26 -1.56
N LEU A 259 -22.61 22.42 -1.39
CA LEU A 259 -21.73 21.38 -0.87
C LEU A 259 -21.53 21.48 0.64
N GLY A 260 -21.91 22.60 1.26
CA GLY A 260 -21.76 22.82 2.70
C GLY A 260 -22.31 21.70 3.56
N PRO A 261 -23.59 21.30 3.39
CA PRO A 261 -24.18 20.21 4.19
C PRO A 261 -23.47 18.86 4.02
N THR A 262 -23.04 18.53 2.82
CA THR A 262 -22.31 17.29 2.54
C THR A 262 -20.93 17.30 3.20
N LEU A 263 -20.23 18.45 3.14
CA LEU A 263 -18.94 18.65 3.80
C LEU A 263 -19.07 18.55 5.32
N ASP A 264 -20.10 19.19 5.90
CA ASP A 264 -20.34 19.17 7.34
C ASP A 264 -20.63 17.75 7.85
N THR A 265 -21.44 16.98 7.12
CA THR A 265 -21.73 15.58 7.45
C THR A 265 -20.46 14.73 7.41
N LEU A 266 -19.65 14.89 6.37
CA LEU A 266 -18.38 14.15 6.22
C LEU A 266 -17.42 14.51 7.36
N GLN A 267 -17.31 15.77 7.69
CA GLN A 267 -16.46 16.27 8.79
C GLN A 267 -16.89 15.69 10.14
N LEU A 268 -18.19 15.67 10.41
CA LEU A 268 -18.76 15.12 11.65
C LEU A 268 -18.47 13.60 11.75
N ASP A 269 -18.69 12.86 10.69
CA ASP A 269 -18.48 11.41 10.68
C ASP A 269 -16.99 11.05 10.85
N VAL A 270 -16.09 11.82 10.26
CA VAL A 270 -14.64 11.66 10.48
C VAL A 270 -14.28 11.93 11.94
N ALA A 271 -14.84 12.99 12.54
CA ALA A 271 -14.62 13.32 13.94
C ALA A 271 -15.14 12.20 14.87
N ASP A 272 -16.31 11.66 14.60
CA ASP A 272 -16.90 10.55 15.38
C ASP A 272 -16.02 9.30 15.33
N PHE A 273 -15.50 8.97 14.16
CA PHE A 273 -14.60 7.83 14.02
C PHE A 273 -13.26 8.07 14.73
N ALA A 274 -12.68 9.25 14.62
CA ALA A 274 -11.48 9.64 15.38
C ALA A 274 -11.69 9.48 16.89
N THR A 275 -12.84 9.90 17.39
CA THR A 275 -13.22 9.73 18.80
C THR A 275 -13.30 8.26 19.21
N THR A 276 -13.91 7.42 18.38
CA THR A 276 -14.00 5.96 18.63
C THR A 276 -12.60 5.33 18.75
N ILE A 277 -11.69 5.68 17.86
CA ILE A 277 -10.30 5.19 17.89
C ILE A 277 -9.59 5.68 19.16
N TRP A 278 -9.73 6.96 19.49
CA TRP A 278 -9.10 7.54 20.68
C TRP A 278 -9.57 6.89 21.97
N GLN A 279 -10.87 6.70 22.14
CA GLN A 279 -11.45 6.02 23.31
C GLN A 279 -10.90 4.59 23.46
N GLN A 280 -10.76 3.86 22.36
CA GLN A 280 -10.20 2.53 22.38
C GLN A 280 -8.73 2.53 22.78
N MET A 281 -7.96 3.53 22.33
CA MET A 281 -6.56 3.70 22.73
C MET A 281 -6.44 4.02 24.22
N GLU A 282 -7.32 4.85 24.76
CA GLU A 282 -7.36 5.15 26.21
C GLU A 282 -7.68 3.88 27.03
N GLU A 283 -8.68 3.11 26.62
CA GLU A 283 -9.05 1.85 27.30
C GLU A 283 -7.92 0.82 27.32
N LEU A 284 -7.09 0.81 26.27
CA LEU A 284 -5.92 -0.08 26.17
C LEU A 284 -4.66 0.51 26.80
N GLY A 285 -4.71 1.73 27.34
CA GLY A 285 -3.54 2.42 27.87
C GLY A 285 -2.50 2.79 26.80
N MET A 286 -2.91 2.89 25.54
CA MET A 286 -2.05 3.19 24.39
C MET A 286 -2.12 4.66 23.96
N ALA A 287 -3.06 5.44 24.51
CA ALA A 287 -3.21 6.84 24.14
C ALA A 287 -2.01 7.67 24.65
N PRO A 288 -1.47 8.58 23.80
CA PRO A 288 -0.47 9.53 24.25
C PRO A 288 -1.04 10.42 25.37
N ALA A 289 -0.15 10.93 26.23
CA ALA A 289 -0.55 11.81 27.33
C ALA A 289 -1.21 13.11 26.85
N LEU A 290 -0.85 13.57 25.64
CA LEU A 290 -1.42 14.75 25.01
C LEU A 290 -2.01 14.35 23.66
N GLN A 291 -3.20 14.87 23.37
CA GLN A 291 -3.78 14.72 22.01
C GLN A 291 -2.90 15.42 20.99
N PRO A 292 -2.77 14.82 19.76
CA PRO A 292 -2.03 15.48 18.71
C PRO A 292 -2.65 16.84 18.37
N THR A 293 -1.81 17.85 18.18
CA THR A 293 -2.21 19.15 17.69
C THR A 293 -2.19 19.17 16.17
N GLN A 294 -3.15 19.86 15.56
CA GLN A 294 -3.11 20.06 14.10
C GLN A 294 -1.90 20.89 13.71
N GLY A 295 -1.13 20.40 12.73
CA GLY A 295 -0.10 21.18 12.08
C GLY A 295 -0.68 22.28 11.18
N ALA A 296 0.19 22.97 10.44
CA ALA A 296 -0.23 23.95 9.46
C ALA A 296 -1.08 23.29 8.37
N MET A 297 -2.31 23.80 8.17
CA MET A 297 -3.20 23.34 7.11
C MET A 297 -2.99 24.16 5.84
N PRO A 298 -3.21 23.57 4.64
CA PRO A 298 -3.17 24.33 3.39
C PRO A 298 -4.17 25.48 3.42
N ALA A 299 -3.77 26.65 2.90
CA ALA A 299 -4.67 27.76 2.70
C ALA A 299 -5.26 27.69 1.29
N PHE A 300 -6.56 27.42 1.21
CA PHE A 300 -7.30 27.47 -0.06
C PHE A 300 -7.77 28.89 -0.34
N ALA A 301 -7.00 29.63 -1.13
CA ALA A 301 -7.19 31.08 -1.31
C ALA A 301 -8.35 31.44 -2.26
N SER A 302 -8.76 30.56 -3.17
CA SER A 302 -9.80 30.81 -4.15
C SER A 302 -10.91 29.75 -4.12
N ALA A 303 -12.06 30.07 -4.69
CA ALA A 303 -13.16 29.13 -4.85
C ALA A 303 -12.72 27.89 -5.66
N PHE A 304 -11.95 28.06 -6.70
CA PHE A 304 -11.39 26.95 -7.47
C PHE A 304 -10.47 26.07 -6.62
N GLN A 305 -9.56 26.66 -5.86
CA GLN A 305 -8.67 25.91 -4.98
C GLN A 305 -9.42 25.12 -3.92
N ARG A 306 -10.51 25.65 -3.34
CA ARG A 306 -11.35 24.92 -2.40
C ARG A 306 -12.04 23.74 -3.07
N ARG A 307 -12.57 23.91 -4.27
CA ARG A 307 -13.25 22.83 -5.01
C ARG A 307 -12.28 21.76 -5.48
N ALA A 308 -11.17 22.13 -6.07
CA ALA A 308 -10.11 21.22 -6.47
C ALA A 308 -9.46 20.54 -5.26
N GLY A 309 -9.21 21.29 -4.19
CA GLY A 309 -8.76 20.77 -2.90
C GLY A 309 -9.75 19.79 -2.30
N GLY A 310 -11.05 20.05 -2.43
CA GLY A 310 -12.12 19.13 -2.02
C GLY A 310 -12.05 17.80 -2.73
N VAL A 311 -11.82 17.80 -4.03
CA VAL A 311 -11.62 16.56 -4.82
C VAL A 311 -10.40 15.78 -4.34
N LEU A 312 -9.28 16.47 -4.14
CA LEU A 312 -8.03 15.84 -3.69
C LEU A 312 -8.14 15.30 -2.27
N VAL A 313 -8.66 16.09 -1.34
CA VAL A 313 -8.86 15.67 0.06
C VAL A 313 -9.80 14.48 0.14
N ALA A 314 -10.93 14.50 -0.58
CA ALA A 314 -11.86 13.39 -0.63
C ALA A 314 -11.21 12.13 -1.23
N SER A 315 -10.40 12.27 -2.27
CA SER A 315 -9.67 11.16 -2.89
C SER A 315 -8.63 10.55 -1.93
N HIS A 316 -7.85 11.38 -1.23
CA HIS A 316 -6.89 10.94 -0.24
C HIS A 316 -7.58 10.24 0.94
N LEU A 317 -8.69 10.80 1.41
CA LEU A 317 -9.49 10.21 2.48
C LEU A 317 -10.03 8.84 2.08
N GLN A 318 -10.56 8.70 0.85
CA GLN A 318 -11.04 7.41 0.35
C GLN A 318 -9.93 6.35 0.33
N SER A 319 -8.74 6.72 -0.12
CA SER A 319 -7.57 5.83 -0.10
C SER A 319 -7.18 5.43 1.33
N PHE A 320 -7.16 6.38 2.24
CA PHE A 320 -6.89 6.14 3.66
C PHE A 320 -7.91 5.20 4.29
N LEU A 321 -9.20 5.39 4.01
CA LEU A 321 -10.28 4.57 4.54
C LEU A 321 -10.28 3.16 3.96
N GLU A 322 -9.84 2.97 2.74
CA GLU A 322 -9.70 1.65 2.13
C GLU A 322 -8.67 0.79 2.88
N VAL A 323 -7.52 1.37 3.22
CA VAL A 323 -6.53 0.68 4.08
C VAL A 323 -7.11 0.41 5.46
N SER A 324 -7.70 1.43 6.06
CA SER A 324 -8.30 1.32 7.40
C SER A 324 -9.32 0.19 7.46
N TYR A 325 -10.17 0.09 6.44
CA TYR A 325 -11.17 -0.98 6.33
C TYR A 325 -10.53 -2.37 6.26
N ARG A 326 -9.51 -2.53 5.42
CA ARG A 326 -8.80 -3.81 5.27
C ARG A 326 -8.14 -4.26 6.57
N VAL A 327 -7.49 -3.33 7.25
CA VAL A 327 -6.83 -3.61 8.54
C VAL A 327 -7.85 -4.01 9.60
N LEU A 328 -8.90 -3.21 9.77
CA LEU A 328 -9.95 -3.48 10.75
C LEU A 328 -10.69 -4.79 10.46
N ARG A 329 -10.94 -5.08 9.19
CA ARG A 329 -11.55 -6.34 8.78
C ARG A 329 -10.64 -7.54 9.07
N HIS A 330 -9.34 -7.41 8.82
CA HIS A 330 -8.37 -8.44 9.15
C HIS A 330 -8.34 -8.73 10.66
N LEU A 331 -8.34 -7.66 11.46
CA LEU A 331 -8.38 -7.79 12.93
C LEU A 331 -9.71 -8.36 13.46
N ALA A 332 -10.80 -8.18 12.73
CA ALA A 332 -12.13 -8.70 13.09
C ALA A 332 -12.35 -10.18 12.69
N GLN A 333 -11.47 -10.75 11.88
CA GLN A 333 -11.55 -12.16 11.52
C GLN A 333 -11.05 -13.03 12.68
N PRO A 334 -11.80 -14.09 13.03
CA PRO A 334 -11.39 -15.01 14.11
C PRO A 334 -10.15 -15.84 13.72
#